data_eb15470b3751455fa4e687d2d407aa2a
#
_entry.id   eb15470b3751455fa4e687d2d407aa2a
#
_cell.length_a   1.000
_cell.length_b   1.000
_cell.length_c   1.000
_cell.angle_alpha   90.00
_cell.angle_beta   90.00
_cell.angle_gamma   90.00
#
_symmetry.space_group_name_H-M   'P 1'
#
loop_
_entity.id
_entity.type
_entity.pdbx_description
1 polymer ?
#
loop_
_entity_poly.entity_id
_entity_poly.type
_entity_poly.pdbx_seq_one_letter_code
_entity_poly.pdbx_strand_id
1 'polypeptide(L)'
;MTESTLKNIALLIDADNTTPDGIDPVLTVMAELGQVNIRRAYGNFAKDNLARWDKITNKFGIRPQQQFDVSKGKNATDMAMTIDAIDLLYQGKVDGFGIMTSDSDFTPLVTRLRQDGIVVYGFGESKTPQAFKSVCTRFIDIKQLIANAAADRAGDSSESSKGAKSTKSEALDEDLVELITAAYSEAKRNEKGFAKL
;
A
#
# COMPACT_ATOMS: atom_id res chain seq x y z
N MET A 1 -1.83 11.29 -23.75
CA MET A 1 -3.01 11.03 -22.91
C MET A 1 -2.50 10.91 -21.50
N THR A 2 -2.74 11.90 -20.65
CA THR A 2 -2.41 11.82 -19.21
C THR A 2 -3.29 10.74 -18.62
N GLU A 3 -2.70 9.61 -18.18
CA GLU A 3 -3.42 8.61 -17.41
C GLU A 3 -4.06 9.32 -16.21
N SER A 4 -5.36 9.25 -16.12
CA SER A 4 -6.12 9.81 -14.99
C SER A 4 -5.71 9.04 -13.73
N THR A 5 -4.97 9.68 -12.85
CA THR A 5 -4.58 9.12 -11.56
C THR A 5 -5.83 8.76 -10.76
N LEU A 6 -5.93 7.53 -10.26
CA LEU A 6 -7.07 7.07 -9.46
C LEU A 6 -7.14 7.86 -8.15
N LYS A 7 -8.33 8.35 -7.78
CA LYS A 7 -8.50 9.17 -6.58
C LYS A 7 -8.46 8.35 -5.29
N ASN A 8 -9.04 7.14 -5.32
CA ASN A 8 -9.17 6.28 -4.14
C ASN A 8 -8.84 4.84 -4.49
N ILE A 9 -7.75 4.32 -3.94
CA ILE A 9 -7.37 2.92 -4.10
C ILE A 9 -7.44 2.22 -2.74
N ALA A 10 -8.00 1.00 -2.73
CA ALA A 10 -7.93 0.10 -1.60
C ALA A 10 -6.84 -0.96 -1.83
N LEU A 11 -5.84 -1.02 -0.96
CA LEU A 11 -4.86 -2.11 -0.90
C LEU A 11 -5.32 -3.13 0.14
N LEU A 12 -5.66 -4.32 -0.32
CA LEU A 12 -6.06 -5.46 0.50
C LEU A 12 -4.97 -6.53 0.42
N ILE A 13 -4.50 -6.98 1.56
CA ILE A 13 -3.31 -7.80 1.70
C ILE A 13 -3.68 -9.09 2.41
N ASP A 14 -3.46 -10.21 1.74
CA ASP A 14 -3.52 -11.54 2.33
C ASP A 14 -2.20 -11.81 3.07
N ALA A 15 -2.18 -11.55 4.38
CA ALA A 15 -0.97 -11.66 5.19
C ALA A 15 -0.56 -13.12 5.46
N ASP A 16 -1.49 -14.07 5.40
CA ASP A 16 -1.19 -15.49 5.57
C ASP A 16 -0.39 -16.05 4.38
N ASN A 17 -0.58 -15.51 3.16
CA ASN A 17 0.02 -15.99 1.91
C ASN A 17 1.01 -15.00 1.25
N THR A 18 1.41 -13.93 1.95
CA THR A 18 2.36 -12.94 1.43
C THR A 18 3.45 -12.57 2.45
N THR A 19 4.51 -11.92 1.97
CA THR A 19 5.59 -11.43 2.84
C THR A 19 5.47 -9.92 3.11
N PRO A 20 5.70 -9.48 4.35
CA PRO A 20 5.73 -8.06 4.68
C PRO A 20 6.86 -7.28 3.97
N ASP A 21 7.91 -7.94 3.48
CA ASP A 21 9.05 -7.30 2.79
C ASP A 21 8.63 -6.62 1.48
N GLY A 22 7.52 -7.07 0.87
CA GLY A 22 6.99 -6.49 -0.36
C GLY A 22 6.18 -5.21 -0.17
N ILE A 23 5.86 -4.80 1.06
CA ILE A 23 4.91 -3.70 1.30
C ILE A 23 5.46 -2.35 0.82
N ASP A 24 6.71 -2.01 1.15
CA ASP A 24 7.34 -0.75 0.73
C ASP A 24 7.37 -0.59 -0.80
N PRO A 25 7.91 -1.55 -1.58
CA PRO A 25 7.87 -1.50 -3.03
C PRO A 25 6.44 -1.48 -3.62
N VAL A 26 5.51 -2.24 -3.05
CA VAL A 26 4.11 -2.26 -3.50
C VAL A 26 3.45 -0.90 -3.30
N LEU A 27 3.62 -0.27 -2.14
CA LEU A 27 3.08 1.06 -1.87
C LEU A 27 3.72 2.13 -2.76
N THR A 28 5.01 2.02 -3.09
CA THR A 28 5.71 2.91 -4.02
C THR A 28 5.07 2.84 -5.41
N VAL A 29 4.90 1.64 -5.96
CA VAL A 29 4.24 1.47 -7.27
C VAL A 29 2.79 1.94 -7.23
N MET A 30 2.06 1.65 -6.17
CA MET A 30 0.65 2.06 -6.05
C MET A 30 0.49 3.59 -5.93
N ALA A 31 1.46 4.29 -5.34
CA ALA A 31 1.45 5.76 -5.27
C ALA A 31 1.56 6.41 -6.66
N GLU A 32 2.21 5.76 -7.62
CA GLU A 32 2.24 6.20 -9.02
C GLU A 32 0.89 6.04 -9.73
N LEU A 33 0.10 5.05 -9.29
CA LEU A 33 -1.21 4.73 -9.87
C LEU A 33 -2.34 5.57 -9.28
N GLY A 34 -2.19 6.03 -8.04
CA GLY A 34 -3.18 6.87 -7.37
C GLY A 34 -3.04 6.92 -5.85
N GLN A 35 -4.07 7.44 -5.18
CA GLN A 35 -4.05 7.62 -3.73
C GLN A 35 -4.52 6.35 -3.00
N VAL A 36 -3.61 5.71 -2.26
CA VAL A 36 -3.91 4.49 -1.48
C VAL A 36 -4.46 4.88 -0.11
N ASN A 37 -5.76 5.17 -0.05
CA ASN A 37 -6.43 5.67 1.16
C ASN A 37 -6.89 4.54 2.10
N ILE A 38 -7.12 3.34 1.58
CA ILE A 38 -7.51 2.18 2.35
C ILE A 38 -6.39 1.15 2.27
N ARG A 39 -5.85 0.74 3.44
CA ARG A 39 -4.80 -0.26 3.57
C ARG A 39 -5.19 -1.25 4.64
N ARG A 40 -5.48 -2.50 4.27
CA ARG A 40 -5.92 -3.55 5.20
C ARG A 40 -5.14 -4.82 4.96
N ALA A 41 -4.69 -5.47 6.04
CA ALA A 41 -4.05 -6.77 6.00
C ALA A 41 -4.89 -7.78 6.77
N TYR A 42 -5.19 -8.90 6.14
CA TYR A 42 -6.04 -9.97 6.67
C TYR A 42 -5.18 -11.17 7.04
N GLY A 43 -5.40 -11.73 8.22
CA GLY A 43 -4.63 -12.89 8.68
C GLY A 43 -4.88 -13.23 10.14
N ASN A 44 -4.36 -14.35 10.57
CA ASN A 44 -4.33 -14.70 11.98
C ASN A 44 -3.03 -14.20 12.62
N PHE A 45 -2.99 -12.92 13.01
CA PHE A 45 -1.81 -12.26 13.58
C PHE A 45 -1.41 -12.80 14.97
N ALA A 46 -2.20 -13.71 15.55
CA ALA A 46 -1.79 -14.45 16.75
C ALA A 46 -0.77 -15.57 16.45
N LYS A 47 -0.52 -15.87 15.16
CA LYS A 47 0.47 -16.87 14.76
C LYS A 47 1.88 -16.26 14.74
N ASP A 48 2.87 -17.03 15.20
CA ASP A 48 4.28 -16.58 15.24
C ASP A 48 4.85 -16.20 13.87
N ASN A 49 4.44 -16.90 12.81
CA ASN A 49 4.89 -16.59 11.44
C ASN A 49 4.40 -15.21 10.92
N LEU A 50 3.37 -14.64 11.52
CA LEU A 50 2.87 -13.29 11.20
C LEU A 50 3.38 -12.20 12.15
N ALA A 51 4.21 -12.51 13.15
CA ALA A 51 4.75 -11.53 14.10
C ALA A 51 5.50 -10.35 13.42
N ARG A 52 6.08 -10.56 12.23
CA ARG A 52 6.75 -9.50 11.46
C ARG A 52 5.79 -8.43 10.94
N TRP A 53 4.51 -8.76 10.79
CA TRP A 53 3.48 -7.83 10.32
C TRP A 53 3.18 -6.72 11.32
N ASP A 54 3.34 -6.93 12.62
CA ASP A 54 3.07 -5.93 13.64
C ASP A 54 3.82 -4.62 13.40
N LYS A 55 5.15 -4.70 13.19
CA LYS A 55 5.97 -3.52 12.89
C LYS A 55 5.63 -2.87 11.55
N ILE A 56 5.31 -3.69 10.56
CA ILE A 56 5.01 -3.23 9.19
C ILE A 56 3.65 -2.56 9.11
N THR A 57 2.63 -3.12 9.75
CA THR A 57 1.28 -2.52 9.79
C THR A 57 1.31 -1.15 10.44
N ASN A 58 2.02 -1.01 11.57
CA ASN A 58 2.21 0.27 12.24
C ASN A 58 2.99 1.27 11.39
N LYS A 59 4.13 0.85 10.78
CA LYS A 59 4.99 1.72 9.97
C LYS A 59 4.26 2.33 8.76
N PHE A 60 3.43 1.53 8.08
CA PHE A 60 2.79 1.93 6.82
C PHE A 60 1.30 2.27 6.97
N GLY A 61 0.79 2.42 8.19
CA GLY A 61 -0.61 2.75 8.44
C GLY A 61 -1.58 1.70 7.85
N ILE A 62 -1.20 0.42 7.90
CA ILE A 62 -2.02 -0.70 7.45
C ILE A 62 -2.88 -1.16 8.62
N ARG A 63 -4.19 -1.27 8.41
CA ARG A 63 -5.12 -1.77 9.43
C ARG A 63 -5.14 -3.29 9.43
N PRO A 64 -4.67 -3.97 10.49
CA PRO A 64 -4.78 -5.42 10.60
C PRO A 64 -6.23 -5.83 10.83
N GLN A 65 -6.69 -6.84 10.10
CA GLN A 65 -7.99 -7.47 10.22
C GLN A 65 -7.76 -8.89 10.77
N GLN A 66 -7.85 -9.03 12.10
CA GLN A 66 -7.62 -10.30 12.77
C GLN A 66 -8.70 -11.32 12.41
N GLN A 67 -8.29 -12.49 11.95
CA GLN A 67 -9.14 -13.65 11.73
C GLN A 67 -8.62 -14.82 12.57
N PHE A 68 -9.49 -15.40 13.41
CA PHE A 68 -9.12 -16.58 14.17
C PHE A 68 -9.48 -17.84 13.39
N ASP A 69 -8.59 -18.82 13.40
CA ASP A 69 -8.85 -20.12 12.80
C ASP A 69 -9.85 -20.90 13.66
N VAL A 70 -11.12 -20.84 13.30
CA VAL A 70 -12.18 -21.60 14.00
C VAL A 70 -12.01 -23.13 13.82
N SER A 71 -11.36 -23.55 12.71
CA SER A 71 -10.94 -24.92 12.44
C SER A 71 -9.80 -24.95 11.44
N LYS A 72 -8.87 -25.92 11.59
CA LYS A 72 -7.73 -26.07 10.67
C LYS A 72 -8.19 -26.20 9.21
N GLY A 73 -7.55 -25.42 8.31
CA GLY A 73 -7.75 -25.54 6.85
C GLY A 73 -9.04 -24.88 6.33
N LYS A 74 -9.63 -23.93 7.05
CA LYS A 74 -10.74 -23.12 6.54
C LYS A 74 -10.28 -21.72 6.15
N ASN A 75 -10.80 -21.22 5.03
CA ASN A 75 -10.46 -19.95 4.39
C ASN A 75 -11.16 -18.77 5.07
N ALA A 76 -11.07 -18.66 6.40
CA ALA A 76 -11.73 -17.57 7.14
C ALA A 76 -11.14 -16.20 6.77
N THR A 77 -9.83 -16.14 6.59
CA THR A 77 -9.11 -14.94 6.14
C THR A 77 -9.55 -14.52 4.73
N ASP A 78 -9.61 -15.46 3.79
CA ASP A 78 -9.98 -15.20 2.39
C ASP A 78 -11.43 -14.72 2.30
N MET A 79 -12.31 -15.34 3.08
CA MET A 79 -13.72 -14.93 3.15
C MET A 79 -13.87 -13.52 3.71
N ALA A 80 -13.15 -13.18 4.78
CA ALA A 80 -13.20 -11.84 5.38
C ALA A 80 -12.68 -10.78 4.41
N MET A 81 -11.58 -11.04 3.71
CA MET A 81 -11.02 -10.15 2.70
C MET A 81 -11.98 -10.00 1.51
N THR A 82 -12.62 -11.09 1.08
CA THR A 82 -13.59 -11.08 -0.02
C THR A 82 -14.84 -10.25 0.34
N ILE A 83 -15.42 -10.45 1.52
CA ILE A 83 -16.59 -9.69 1.99
C ILE A 83 -16.26 -8.20 2.05
N ASP A 84 -15.13 -7.85 2.65
CA ASP A 84 -14.70 -6.46 2.80
C ASP A 84 -14.44 -5.78 1.45
N ALA A 85 -13.85 -6.49 0.47
CA ALA A 85 -13.67 -6.00 -0.89
C ALA A 85 -15.01 -5.70 -1.57
N ILE A 86 -15.99 -6.58 -1.43
CA ILE A 86 -17.34 -6.39 -1.98
C ILE A 86 -18.07 -5.24 -1.29
N ASP A 87 -17.94 -5.11 0.03
CA ASP A 87 -18.51 -3.97 0.77
C ASP A 87 -17.92 -2.64 0.29
N LEU A 88 -16.60 -2.57 0.09
CA LEU A 88 -15.93 -1.38 -0.44
C LEU A 88 -16.38 -1.04 -1.87
N LEU A 89 -16.58 -2.06 -2.72
CA LEU A 89 -17.11 -1.90 -4.06
C LEU A 89 -18.48 -1.21 -4.02
N TYR A 90 -19.42 -1.76 -3.24
CA TYR A 90 -20.77 -1.23 -3.16
C TYR A 90 -20.92 0.10 -2.43
N GLN A 91 -19.95 0.47 -1.58
CA GLN A 91 -19.86 1.81 -1.01
C GLN A 91 -19.57 2.89 -2.07
N GLY A 92 -19.08 2.54 -3.25
CA GLY A 92 -18.78 3.46 -4.34
C GLY A 92 -17.69 4.49 -4.03
N LYS A 93 -16.83 4.19 -3.04
CA LYS A 93 -15.77 5.11 -2.59
C LYS A 93 -14.38 4.76 -3.11
N VAL A 94 -14.27 3.67 -3.89
CA VAL A 94 -13.02 3.10 -4.35
C VAL A 94 -13.02 3.04 -5.87
N ASP A 95 -12.00 3.63 -6.50
CA ASP A 95 -11.83 3.67 -7.96
C ASP A 95 -10.96 2.49 -8.45
N GLY A 96 -10.20 1.87 -7.55
CA GLY A 96 -9.31 0.76 -7.87
C GLY A 96 -8.95 -0.07 -6.65
N PHE A 97 -8.53 -1.30 -6.89
CA PHE A 97 -8.01 -2.21 -5.86
C PHE A 97 -6.58 -2.65 -6.19
N GLY A 98 -5.75 -2.71 -5.15
CA GLY A 98 -4.56 -3.54 -5.09
C GLY A 98 -4.88 -4.80 -4.30
N ILE A 99 -4.73 -5.96 -4.90
CA ILE A 99 -4.92 -7.26 -4.25
C ILE A 99 -3.55 -7.93 -4.14
N MET A 100 -3.05 -8.05 -2.91
CA MET A 100 -1.75 -8.65 -2.64
C MET A 100 -1.94 -10.06 -2.09
N THR A 101 -1.81 -11.05 -2.96
CA THR A 101 -1.92 -12.49 -2.65
C THR A 101 -1.23 -13.33 -3.71
N SER A 102 -0.86 -14.55 -3.37
CA SER A 102 -0.41 -15.58 -4.34
C SER A 102 -1.43 -16.72 -4.48
N ASP A 103 -2.59 -16.60 -3.85
CA ASP A 103 -3.64 -17.59 -3.88
C ASP A 103 -4.61 -17.35 -5.06
N SER A 104 -4.84 -18.40 -5.84
CA SER A 104 -5.79 -18.40 -6.97
C SER A 104 -7.25 -18.36 -6.56
N ASP A 105 -7.56 -18.67 -5.29
CA ASP A 105 -8.95 -18.68 -4.79
C ASP A 105 -9.57 -17.28 -4.77
N PHE A 106 -8.75 -16.23 -4.88
CA PHE A 106 -9.21 -14.87 -5.10
C PHE A 106 -9.56 -14.53 -6.56
N THR A 107 -9.37 -15.45 -7.52
CA THR A 107 -9.74 -15.23 -8.93
C THR A 107 -11.20 -14.82 -9.11
N PRO A 108 -12.20 -15.45 -8.44
CA PRO A 108 -13.60 -15.02 -8.52
C PRO A 108 -13.83 -13.59 -8.01
N LEU A 109 -13.17 -13.20 -6.92
CA LEU A 109 -13.24 -11.84 -6.39
C LEU A 109 -12.75 -10.82 -7.42
N VAL A 110 -11.55 -11.02 -7.97
CA VAL A 110 -10.97 -10.11 -8.98
C VAL A 110 -11.87 -10.03 -10.21
N THR A 111 -12.41 -11.17 -10.67
CA THR A 111 -13.34 -11.21 -11.79
C THR A 111 -14.59 -10.37 -11.49
N ARG A 112 -15.14 -10.48 -10.28
CA ARG A 112 -16.33 -9.73 -9.87
C ARG A 112 -16.07 -8.21 -9.83
N LEU A 113 -14.95 -7.78 -9.26
CA LEU A 113 -14.55 -6.36 -9.23
C LEU A 113 -14.38 -5.81 -10.66
N ARG A 114 -13.76 -6.59 -11.55
CA ARG A 114 -13.55 -6.21 -12.94
C ARG A 114 -14.86 -6.10 -13.75
N GLN A 115 -15.87 -6.94 -13.45
CA GLN A 115 -17.20 -6.87 -14.07
C GLN A 115 -17.92 -5.54 -13.76
N ASP A 116 -17.66 -4.96 -12.60
CA ASP A 116 -18.19 -3.62 -12.24
C ASP A 116 -17.31 -2.47 -12.76
N GLY A 117 -16.36 -2.75 -13.65
CA GLY A 117 -15.50 -1.75 -14.29
C GLY A 117 -14.35 -1.24 -13.40
N ILE A 118 -14.15 -1.83 -12.23
CA ILE A 118 -13.09 -1.41 -11.31
C ILE A 118 -11.72 -1.91 -11.80
N VAL A 119 -10.72 -1.05 -11.70
CA VAL A 119 -9.32 -1.40 -11.99
C VAL A 119 -8.76 -2.25 -10.85
N VAL A 120 -8.13 -3.39 -11.17
CA VAL A 120 -7.53 -4.28 -10.18
C VAL A 120 -6.07 -4.57 -10.52
N TYR A 121 -5.18 -4.18 -9.61
CA TYR A 121 -3.76 -4.47 -9.63
C TYR A 121 -3.47 -5.67 -8.74
N GLY A 122 -3.05 -6.78 -9.34
CA GLY A 122 -2.64 -7.98 -8.59
C GLY A 122 -1.16 -7.91 -8.22
N PHE A 123 -0.83 -8.20 -6.97
CA PHE A 123 0.53 -8.32 -6.47
C PHE A 123 0.73 -9.72 -5.89
N GLY A 124 1.69 -10.47 -6.41
CA GLY A 124 1.96 -11.83 -5.97
C GLY A 124 3.32 -12.33 -6.42
N GLU A 125 3.62 -13.58 -6.13
CA GLU A 125 4.87 -14.20 -6.57
C GLU A 125 4.80 -14.71 -8.01
N SER A 126 5.97 -14.99 -8.61
CA SER A 126 6.09 -15.55 -9.97
C SER A 126 5.28 -16.85 -10.15
N LYS A 127 5.19 -17.67 -9.09
CA LYS A 127 4.44 -18.93 -9.06
C LYS A 127 2.92 -18.77 -9.02
N THR A 128 2.40 -17.57 -8.80
CA THR A 128 0.95 -17.30 -8.79
C THR A 128 0.31 -17.84 -10.08
N PRO A 129 -0.80 -18.59 -9.98
CA PRO A 129 -1.43 -19.21 -11.15
C PRO A 129 -1.83 -18.21 -12.23
N GLN A 130 -1.71 -18.63 -13.50
CA GLN A 130 -2.03 -17.78 -14.65
C GLN A 130 -3.50 -17.32 -14.65
N ALA A 131 -4.39 -18.15 -14.11
CA ALA A 131 -5.82 -17.81 -13.97
C ALA A 131 -6.03 -16.51 -13.18
N PHE A 132 -5.32 -16.32 -12.04
CA PHE A 132 -5.38 -15.09 -11.27
C PHE A 132 -4.72 -13.92 -12.00
N LYS A 133 -3.53 -14.14 -12.60
CA LYS A 133 -2.80 -13.08 -13.32
C LYS A 133 -3.61 -12.50 -14.48
N SER A 134 -4.30 -13.36 -15.22
CA SER A 134 -5.03 -12.94 -16.43
C SER A 134 -6.30 -12.14 -16.17
N VAL A 135 -6.92 -12.27 -15.00
CA VAL A 135 -8.12 -11.51 -14.64
C VAL A 135 -7.80 -10.12 -14.07
N CYS A 136 -6.57 -9.89 -13.58
CA CYS A 136 -6.13 -8.56 -13.13
C CYS A 136 -6.04 -7.59 -14.31
N THR A 137 -6.25 -6.30 -14.06
CA THR A 137 -5.91 -5.25 -15.04
C THR A 137 -4.42 -5.27 -15.33
N ARG A 138 -3.63 -5.44 -14.28
CA ARG A 138 -2.18 -5.63 -14.36
C ARG A 138 -1.75 -6.50 -13.18
N PHE A 139 -0.88 -7.48 -13.45
CA PHE A 139 -0.23 -8.28 -12.41
C PHE A 139 1.24 -7.85 -12.25
N ILE A 140 1.71 -7.76 -11.02
CA ILE A 140 3.04 -7.29 -10.67
C ILE A 140 3.69 -8.31 -9.73
N ASP A 141 4.89 -8.76 -10.11
CA ASP A 141 5.66 -9.72 -9.32
C ASP A 141 6.37 -9.02 -8.16
N ILE A 142 6.02 -9.38 -6.93
CA ILE A 142 6.57 -8.79 -5.71
C ILE A 142 8.08 -9.04 -5.58
N LYS A 143 8.56 -10.22 -5.98
CA LYS A 143 10.00 -10.53 -5.89
C LYS A 143 10.82 -9.66 -6.83
N GLN A 144 10.30 -9.39 -8.02
CA GLN A 144 10.95 -8.45 -8.95
C GLN A 144 10.93 -7.02 -8.40
N LEU A 145 9.82 -6.58 -7.78
CA LEU A 145 9.78 -5.26 -7.14
C LEU A 145 10.80 -5.13 -6.02
N ILE A 146 10.93 -6.12 -5.15
CA ILE A 146 11.92 -6.12 -4.06
C ILE A 146 13.34 -6.07 -4.63
N ALA A 147 13.63 -6.86 -5.67
CA ALA A 147 14.95 -6.89 -6.30
C ALA A 147 15.31 -5.54 -6.95
N ASN A 148 14.36 -4.93 -7.67
CA ASN A 148 14.57 -3.62 -8.30
C ASN A 148 14.80 -2.53 -7.24
N ALA A 149 13.99 -2.48 -6.19
CA ALA A 149 14.15 -1.52 -5.10
C ALA A 149 15.48 -1.69 -4.33
N ALA A 150 16.02 -2.91 -4.26
CA ALA A 150 17.34 -3.16 -3.69
C ALA A 150 18.47 -2.68 -4.62
N ALA A 151 18.32 -2.85 -5.94
CA ALA A 151 19.29 -2.39 -6.94
C ALA A 151 19.35 -0.85 -6.98
N ASP A 152 18.23 -0.17 -6.92
CA ASP A 152 18.13 1.30 -6.90
C ASP A 152 18.84 1.88 -5.66
N ARG A 153 18.63 1.29 -4.48
CA ARG A 153 19.33 1.69 -3.24
C ARG A 153 20.84 1.44 -3.29
N ALA A 154 21.29 0.38 -3.97
CA ALA A 154 22.71 0.07 -4.15
C ALA A 154 23.37 1.00 -5.18
N GLY A 155 22.65 1.43 -6.20
CA GLY A 155 23.10 2.42 -7.20
C GLY A 155 23.34 3.79 -6.61
N ASP A 156 22.43 4.27 -5.77
CA ASP A 156 22.50 5.58 -5.10
C ASP A 156 23.67 5.66 -4.09
N SER A 157 24.02 4.52 -3.46
CA SER A 157 25.19 4.44 -2.56
C SER A 157 26.54 4.44 -3.26
N SER A 158 26.62 4.18 -4.58
CA SER A 158 27.86 4.13 -5.35
C SER A 158 28.24 5.47 -6.02
N GLU A 159 27.31 6.40 -6.17
CA GLU A 159 27.58 7.75 -6.70
C GLU A 159 28.06 8.73 -5.63
N SER A 160 27.89 8.46 -4.34
CA SER A 160 28.30 9.35 -3.25
C SER A 160 29.81 9.29 -2.90
N SER A 161 30.64 8.52 -3.64
CA SER A 161 32.11 8.39 -3.35
C SER A 161 33.03 9.04 -4.38
N LYS A 162 32.57 9.83 -5.35
CA LYS A 162 33.45 10.62 -6.23
C LYS A 162 32.96 12.07 -6.32
N GLY A 163 33.54 12.83 -5.45
CA GLY A 163 33.91 14.23 -5.49
C GLY A 163 33.08 15.24 -6.26
N ALA A 164 32.62 16.19 -5.52
CA ALA A 164 32.69 17.63 -5.77
C ALA A 164 31.37 18.39 -5.58
N LYS A 165 31.44 19.24 -4.55
CA LYS A 165 30.72 20.52 -4.40
C LYS A 165 29.20 20.47 -4.29
N SER A 166 28.79 20.40 -3.01
CA SER A 166 27.56 20.99 -2.50
C SER A 166 27.42 22.45 -2.97
N THR A 167 26.30 22.74 -3.60
CA THR A 167 25.67 24.08 -3.59
C THR A 167 24.38 23.99 -4.38
N LYS A 168 23.30 23.51 -3.72
CA LYS A 168 21.91 23.85 -4.09
C LYS A 168 20.80 23.17 -3.26
N SER A 169 21.10 22.24 -2.36
CA SER A 169 20.05 21.60 -1.55
C SER A 169 19.79 22.28 -0.20
N GLU A 170 20.75 23.01 0.34
CA GLU A 170 20.59 23.69 1.64
C GLU A 170 19.68 24.93 1.59
N ALA A 171 19.65 25.65 0.47
CA ALA A 171 18.79 26.85 0.34
C ALA A 171 17.28 26.55 0.20
N LEU A 172 16.91 25.37 -0.27
CA LEU A 172 15.49 24.96 -0.39
C LEU A 172 14.91 24.47 0.94
N ASP A 173 15.75 23.89 1.81
CA ASP A 173 15.32 23.40 3.13
C ASP A 173 15.16 24.56 4.14
N GLU A 174 16.00 25.59 4.07
CA GLU A 174 15.89 26.78 4.95
C GLU A 174 14.61 27.59 4.65
N ASP A 175 14.29 27.81 3.38
CA ASP A 175 13.07 28.51 2.96
C ASP A 175 11.80 27.73 3.38
N LEU A 176 11.82 26.40 3.32
CA LEU A 176 10.71 25.55 3.74
C LEU A 176 10.51 25.58 5.27
N VAL A 177 11.61 25.54 6.02
CA VAL A 177 11.60 25.63 7.49
C VAL A 177 11.10 27.00 7.94
N GLU A 178 11.50 28.07 7.27
CA GLU A 178 11.06 29.43 7.57
C GLU A 178 9.56 29.61 7.28
N LEU A 179 9.06 29.04 6.17
CA LEU A 179 7.63 29.06 5.79
C LEU A 179 6.76 28.28 6.78
N ILE A 180 7.21 27.11 7.22
CA ILE A 180 6.52 26.28 8.22
C ILE A 180 6.52 26.99 9.58
N THR A 181 7.62 27.61 9.98
CA THR A 181 7.75 28.33 11.25
C THR A 181 6.87 29.59 11.27
N ALA A 182 6.79 30.30 10.14
CA ALA A 182 5.90 31.44 9.97
C ALA A 182 4.42 31.03 10.05
N ALA A 183 4.01 29.98 9.34
CA ALA A 183 2.65 29.45 9.38
C ALA A 183 2.24 28.96 10.80
N TYR A 184 3.16 28.31 11.53
CA TYR A 184 2.92 27.87 12.88
C TYR A 184 2.78 29.03 13.90
N SER A 185 3.57 30.09 13.71
CA SER A 185 3.48 31.28 14.54
C SER A 185 2.19 32.08 14.30
N GLU A 186 1.69 32.09 13.07
CA GLU A 186 0.45 32.75 12.70
C GLU A 186 -0.79 31.99 13.22
N ALA A 187 -0.77 30.65 13.13
CA ALA A 187 -1.80 29.79 13.71
C ALA A 187 -1.91 29.99 15.24
N LYS A 188 -0.77 30.09 15.94
CA LYS A 188 -0.71 30.31 17.39
C LYS A 188 -1.18 31.71 17.83
N ARG A 189 -1.11 32.71 16.95
CA ARG A 189 -1.68 34.06 17.20
C ARG A 189 -3.21 34.02 17.07
N ASN A 190 -3.74 33.24 16.14
CA ASN A 190 -5.17 33.10 15.93
C ASN A 190 -5.87 32.34 17.06
N GLU A 191 -5.22 31.34 17.68
CA GLU A 191 -5.76 30.65 18.86
C GLU A 191 -5.89 31.55 20.09
N LYS A 192 -5.03 32.56 20.26
CA LYS A 192 -5.12 33.52 21.37
C LYS A 192 -6.19 34.61 21.15
N GLY A 193 -6.69 34.77 19.94
CA GLY A 193 -7.76 35.70 19.58
C GLY A 193 -9.17 35.23 19.93
N PHE A 194 -9.39 33.93 20.17
CA PHE A 194 -10.69 33.35 20.49
C PHE A 194 -10.97 33.15 21.99
N ALA A 195 -10.07 33.57 22.86
CA ALA A 195 -10.21 33.39 24.33
C ALA A 195 -10.76 34.63 25.06
N LYS A 196 -11.53 35.49 24.41
CA LYS A 196 -12.30 36.56 25.07
C LYS A 196 -13.58 36.85 24.28
N LEU A 197 -14.62 36.12 24.58
CA LEU A 197 -16.03 36.57 24.57
C LEU A 197 -16.79 35.67 25.54
#